data_43aae2545fc395bd29898e3054803065
#
_entry.id   43aae2545fc395bd29898e3054803065
#
_cell.length_a   1.000
_cell.length_b   1.000
_cell.length_c   1.000
_cell.angle_alpha   90.00
_cell.angle_beta   90.00
_cell.angle_gamma   90.00
#
_symmetry.space_group_name_H-M   'P 1'
#
loop_
_entity.id
_entity.type
_entity.pdbx_description
1 polymer ?
#
loop_
_entity_poly.entity_id
_entity_poly.type
_entity_poly.pdbx_seq_one_letter_code
_entity_poly.pdbx_strand_id
1 'polypeptide(L)'
;MPTTVCFVRHGETDANVTDRLQGQSDTPLNAQGLAQAELVAARLKDEPFDIIFSSDLSRALVTAEKIAAGRPVIPVKELREWHFGRWQGMLWKEILCDYSEEILLFKSGSPDFEPPEGESAGRFLERAEKFMDMLKSEYAGKRILCVSHGGFIKQTLKVVLGLRSFRRLPACENTAICRYAAKEEDFWQLVCWNDTSHLKSFNRSTGW
;
A
#
# COMPACT_ATOMS: atom_id res chain seq x y z
N MET A 1 -16.23 19.98 5.09
CA MET A 1 -16.40 18.54 4.76
C MET A 1 -15.22 17.77 5.33
N PRO A 2 -15.37 16.52 5.74
CA PRO A 2 -14.24 15.73 6.20
C PRO A 2 -13.20 15.51 5.06
N THR A 3 -11.94 15.47 5.41
CA THR A 3 -10.89 14.97 4.50
C THR A 3 -11.06 13.47 4.40
N THR A 4 -11.17 12.93 3.19
CA THR A 4 -11.28 11.48 2.98
C THR A 4 -10.16 10.97 2.09
N VAL A 5 -9.57 9.84 2.45
CA VAL A 5 -8.58 9.19 1.63
C VAL A 5 -8.97 7.74 1.32
N CYS A 6 -8.86 7.40 0.05
CA CYS A 6 -9.05 6.06 -0.49
C CYS A 6 -7.68 5.54 -0.92
N PHE A 7 -7.13 4.58 -0.19
CA PHE A 7 -5.95 3.86 -0.61
C PHE A 7 -6.35 2.64 -1.44
N VAL A 8 -5.62 2.41 -2.52
CA VAL A 8 -5.73 1.20 -3.35
C VAL A 8 -4.34 0.57 -3.48
N ARG A 9 -4.23 -0.72 -3.17
CA ARG A 9 -3.00 -1.46 -3.45
C ARG A 9 -2.89 -1.70 -4.96
N HIS A 10 -1.69 -1.64 -5.52
CA HIS A 10 -1.43 -2.00 -6.92
C HIS A 10 -1.97 -3.39 -7.28
N GLY A 11 -2.23 -3.64 -8.56
CA GLY A 11 -2.61 -4.94 -9.10
C GLY A 11 -1.49 -5.99 -8.96
N GLU A 12 -1.80 -7.24 -9.25
CA GLU A 12 -0.88 -8.37 -9.12
C GLU A 12 0.34 -8.23 -10.05
N THR A 13 1.49 -8.71 -9.55
CA THR A 13 2.75 -8.85 -10.29
C THR A 13 3.21 -10.31 -10.25
N ASP A 14 4.10 -10.74 -11.14
CA ASP A 14 4.69 -12.09 -11.08
C ASP A 14 5.45 -12.34 -9.77
N ALA A 15 5.98 -11.28 -9.17
CA ALA A 15 6.65 -11.38 -7.87
C ALA A 15 5.64 -11.67 -6.72
N ASN A 16 4.39 -11.22 -6.82
CA ASN A 16 3.34 -11.62 -5.88
C ASN A 16 3.00 -13.11 -6.00
N VAL A 17 2.93 -13.63 -7.23
CA VAL A 17 2.62 -15.04 -7.51
C VAL A 17 3.74 -15.96 -7.03
N THR A 18 4.98 -15.54 -7.19
CA THR A 18 6.16 -16.36 -6.86
C THR A 18 6.67 -16.14 -5.42
N ASP A 19 5.95 -15.40 -4.58
CA ASP A 19 6.36 -15.05 -3.21
C ASP A 19 7.76 -14.42 -3.14
N ARG A 20 8.05 -13.56 -4.14
CA ARG A 20 9.31 -12.82 -4.24
C ARG A 20 9.14 -11.41 -3.65
N LEU A 21 10.05 -11.04 -2.75
CA LEU A 21 9.98 -9.74 -2.07
C LEU A 21 10.37 -8.61 -3.03
N GLN A 22 9.43 -7.73 -3.33
CA GLN A 22 9.62 -6.67 -4.31
C GLN A 22 10.29 -5.42 -3.73
N GLY A 23 9.78 -4.96 -2.59
CA GLY A 23 10.19 -3.69 -2.02
C GLY A 23 10.04 -2.54 -3.01
N GLN A 24 11.13 -1.78 -3.21
CA GLN A 24 11.19 -0.67 -4.17
C GLN A 24 11.75 -1.06 -5.55
N SER A 25 12.00 -2.34 -5.80
CA SER A 25 12.29 -2.80 -7.17
C SER A 25 11.09 -2.52 -8.08
N ASP A 26 11.37 -2.00 -9.26
CA ASP A 26 10.32 -1.67 -10.21
C ASP A 26 9.93 -2.91 -11.03
N THR A 27 8.82 -3.53 -10.66
CA THR A 27 8.25 -4.72 -11.29
C THR A 27 6.90 -4.36 -11.91
N PRO A 28 6.63 -4.73 -13.17
CA PRO A 28 5.36 -4.42 -13.82
C PRO A 28 4.21 -5.28 -13.31
N LEU A 29 2.99 -4.85 -13.58
CA LEU A 29 1.80 -5.69 -13.43
C LEU A 29 1.88 -6.87 -14.40
N ASN A 30 1.40 -8.05 -13.96
CA ASN A 30 1.15 -9.16 -14.87
C ASN A 30 -0.25 -9.02 -15.51
N ALA A 31 -0.63 -9.98 -16.36
CA ALA A 31 -1.92 -9.93 -17.06
C ALA A 31 -3.11 -9.89 -16.08
N GLN A 32 -3.03 -10.64 -14.97
CA GLN A 32 -4.05 -10.63 -13.93
C GLN A 32 -4.11 -9.29 -13.20
N GLY A 33 -2.96 -8.70 -12.89
CA GLY A 33 -2.90 -7.38 -12.26
C GLY A 33 -3.48 -6.26 -13.13
N LEU A 34 -3.28 -6.33 -14.44
CA LEU A 34 -3.91 -5.42 -15.40
C LEU A 34 -5.45 -5.56 -15.38
N ALA A 35 -5.95 -6.79 -15.39
CA ALA A 35 -7.39 -7.04 -15.29
C ALA A 35 -7.97 -6.61 -13.92
N GLN A 36 -7.25 -6.84 -12.83
CA GLN A 36 -7.64 -6.33 -11.51
C GLN A 36 -7.70 -4.79 -11.48
N ALA A 37 -6.75 -4.12 -12.13
CA ALA A 37 -6.72 -2.66 -12.24
C ALA A 37 -7.95 -2.12 -13.01
N GLU A 38 -8.40 -2.80 -14.06
CA GLU A 38 -9.64 -2.44 -14.77
C GLU A 38 -10.88 -2.62 -13.88
N LEU A 39 -10.93 -3.70 -13.08
CA LEU A 39 -12.06 -3.96 -12.19
C LEU A 39 -12.16 -2.92 -11.06
N VAL A 40 -11.04 -2.55 -10.44
CA VAL A 40 -11.06 -1.49 -9.42
C VAL A 40 -11.35 -0.11 -10.04
N ALA A 41 -10.89 0.15 -11.27
CA ALA A 41 -11.24 1.36 -12.02
C ALA A 41 -12.75 1.44 -12.27
N ALA A 42 -13.38 0.36 -12.73
CA ALA A 42 -14.83 0.29 -12.89
C ALA A 42 -15.59 0.47 -11.57
N ARG A 43 -15.07 -0.07 -10.45
CA ARG A 43 -15.64 0.09 -9.12
C ARG A 43 -15.61 1.54 -8.63
N LEU A 44 -14.57 2.29 -8.99
CA LEU A 44 -14.33 3.67 -8.52
C LEU A 44 -14.72 4.76 -9.54
N LYS A 45 -15.26 4.39 -10.70
CA LYS A 45 -15.49 5.31 -11.84
C LYS A 45 -16.35 6.52 -11.49
N ASP A 46 -17.40 6.33 -10.67
CA ASP A 46 -18.37 7.35 -10.30
C ASP A 46 -17.98 8.08 -9.00
N GLU A 47 -16.83 7.72 -8.41
CA GLU A 47 -16.34 8.37 -7.20
C GLU A 47 -15.60 9.67 -7.55
N PRO A 48 -16.04 10.79 -6.96
CA PRO A 48 -15.46 12.08 -7.26
C PRO A 48 -14.20 12.32 -6.41
N PHE A 49 -13.04 11.97 -6.92
CA PHE A 49 -11.75 12.31 -6.32
C PHE A 49 -11.31 13.71 -6.78
N ASP A 50 -10.90 14.54 -5.84
CA ASP A 50 -10.38 15.88 -6.10
C ASP A 50 -8.89 15.84 -6.48
N ILE A 51 -8.15 14.82 -5.97
CA ILE A 51 -6.72 14.62 -6.17
C ILE A 51 -6.43 13.12 -6.25
N ILE A 52 -5.49 12.76 -7.14
CA ILE A 52 -5.02 11.37 -7.31
C ILE A 52 -3.50 11.34 -7.14
N PHE A 53 -3.02 10.71 -6.09
CA PHE A 53 -1.61 10.39 -5.87
C PHE A 53 -1.32 8.93 -6.20
N SER A 54 -0.11 8.65 -6.64
CA SER A 54 0.39 7.29 -6.82
C SER A 54 1.83 7.17 -6.38
N SER A 55 2.22 6.01 -5.85
CA SER A 55 3.62 5.63 -5.87
C SER A 55 4.14 5.73 -7.32
N ASP A 56 5.37 6.19 -7.48
CA ASP A 56 6.04 6.32 -8.77
C ASP A 56 6.56 4.97 -9.33
N LEU A 57 6.39 3.86 -8.60
CA LEU A 57 6.70 2.52 -9.09
C LEU A 57 5.63 2.07 -10.10
N SER A 58 6.08 1.49 -11.23
CA SER A 58 5.26 1.21 -12.42
C SER A 58 3.96 0.47 -12.10
N ARG A 59 4.00 -0.56 -11.24
CA ARG A 59 2.80 -1.33 -10.85
C ARG A 59 1.71 -0.49 -10.18
N ALA A 60 2.10 0.50 -9.38
CA ALA A 60 1.16 1.42 -8.74
C ALA A 60 0.69 2.50 -9.72
N LEU A 61 1.61 3.05 -10.49
CA LEU A 61 1.31 4.11 -11.44
C LEU A 61 0.32 3.63 -12.51
N VAL A 62 0.55 2.46 -13.12
CA VAL A 62 -0.38 1.88 -14.10
C VAL A 62 -1.75 1.61 -13.48
N THR A 63 -1.81 1.11 -12.25
CA THR A 63 -3.09 0.91 -11.54
C THR A 63 -3.80 2.25 -11.32
N ALA A 64 -3.08 3.30 -10.94
CA ALA A 64 -3.64 4.64 -10.72
C ALA A 64 -4.16 5.26 -12.03
N GLU A 65 -3.43 5.14 -13.12
CA GLU A 65 -3.80 5.65 -14.45
C GLU A 65 -5.11 5.02 -14.94
N LYS A 66 -5.31 3.72 -14.71
CA LYS A 66 -6.59 3.03 -15.02
C LYS A 66 -7.75 3.63 -14.22
N ILE A 67 -7.58 3.85 -12.92
CA ILE A 67 -8.61 4.45 -12.05
C ILE A 67 -8.83 5.92 -12.42
N ALA A 68 -7.77 6.63 -12.76
CA ALA A 68 -7.84 8.05 -13.12
C ALA A 68 -8.63 8.32 -14.40
N ALA A 69 -8.65 7.38 -15.35
CA ALA A 69 -9.38 7.51 -16.62
C ALA A 69 -9.09 8.85 -17.34
N GLY A 70 -7.80 9.21 -17.45
CA GLY A 70 -7.33 10.44 -18.10
C GLY A 70 -7.23 11.67 -17.17
N ARG A 71 -7.67 11.59 -15.92
CA ARG A 71 -7.40 12.64 -14.91
C ARG A 71 -5.92 12.66 -14.53
N PRO A 72 -5.37 13.81 -14.12
CA PRO A 72 -3.97 13.89 -13.67
C PRO A 72 -3.68 12.95 -12.48
N VAL A 73 -2.58 12.22 -12.55
CA VAL A 73 -2.02 11.42 -11.47
C VAL A 73 -0.71 12.06 -11.03
N ILE A 74 -0.54 12.30 -9.74
CA ILE A 74 0.66 12.90 -9.15
C ILE A 74 1.52 11.77 -8.57
N PRO A 75 2.68 11.45 -9.19
CA PRO A 75 3.58 10.45 -8.64
C PRO A 75 4.35 10.99 -7.43
N VAL A 76 4.40 10.21 -6.34
CA VAL A 76 5.06 10.56 -5.09
C VAL A 76 5.88 9.38 -4.54
N LYS A 77 7.14 9.64 -4.20
CA LYS A 77 8.05 8.61 -3.66
C LYS A 77 7.67 8.16 -2.26
N GLU A 78 7.03 9.02 -1.50
CA GLU A 78 6.55 8.75 -0.15
C GLU A 78 5.55 7.59 -0.12
N LEU A 79 4.84 7.32 -1.23
CA LEU A 79 3.92 6.18 -1.37
C LEU A 79 4.58 4.86 -1.75
N ARG A 80 5.90 4.81 -1.94
CA ARG A 80 6.62 3.57 -2.25
C ARG A 80 6.47 2.54 -1.14
N GLU A 81 6.63 1.30 -1.51
CA GLU A 81 6.72 0.15 -0.60
C GLU A 81 7.92 0.29 0.36
N TRP A 82 7.99 -0.54 1.37
CA TRP A 82 9.15 -0.67 2.24
C TRP A 82 10.41 -0.96 1.42
N HIS A 83 11.48 -0.23 1.69
CA HIS A 83 12.78 -0.53 1.08
C HIS A 83 13.43 -1.70 1.81
N PHE A 84 13.39 -2.87 1.20
CA PHE A 84 13.92 -4.10 1.80
C PHE A 84 15.41 -4.35 1.51
N GLY A 85 16.13 -3.38 0.95
CA GLY A 85 17.56 -3.48 0.69
C GLY A 85 17.93 -4.75 -0.07
N ARG A 86 18.86 -5.53 0.49
CA ARG A 86 19.37 -6.79 -0.14
C ARG A 86 18.30 -7.88 -0.28
N TRP A 87 17.22 -7.83 0.47
CA TRP A 87 16.16 -8.82 0.35
C TRP A 87 15.30 -8.63 -0.90
N GLN A 88 15.38 -7.47 -1.55
CA GLN A 88 14.63 -7.21 -2.77
C GLN A 88 15.03 -8.17 -3.89
N GLY A 89 14.04 -8.82 -4.49
CA GLY A 89 14.24 -9.82 -5.51
C GLY A 89 14.44 -11.25 -4.99
N MET A 90 14.68 -11.48 -3.70
CA MET A 90 14.78 -12.80 -3.09
C MET A 90 13.40 -13.44 -2.90
N LEU A 91 13.35 -14.76 -2.93
CA LEU A 91 12.18 -15.51 -2.49
C LEU A 91 12.07 -15.44 -0.96
N TRP A 92 10.85 -15.36 -0.44
CA TRP A 92 10.63 -15.33 1.00
C TRP A 92 11.28 -16.52 1.72
N LYS A 93 11.24 -17.72 1.12
CA LYS A 93 11.89 -18.92 1.66
C LYS A 93 13.42 -18.81 1.77
N GLU A 94 14.06 -18.12 0.82
CA GLU A 94 15.51 -17.89 0.85
C GLU A 94 15.86 -16.94 2.00
N ILE A 95 15.08 -15.86 2.16
CA ILE A 95 15.25 -14.93 3.28
C ILE A 95 15.12 -15.66 4.63
N LEU A 96 14.14 -16.56 4.76
CA LEU A 96 13.95 -17.34 5.98
C LEU A 96 15.12 -18.25 6.32
N CYS A 97 15.83 -18.75 5.30
CA CYS A 97 17.01 -19.60 5.49
C CYS A 97 18.28 -18.78 5.77
N ASP A 98 18.51 -17.72 4.99
CA ASP A 98 19.80 -17.02 4.94
C ASP A 98 19.91 -15.90 5.99
N TYR A 99 18.77 -15.40 6.52
CA TYR A 99 18.67 -14.25 7.43
C TYR A 99 17.86 -14.58 8.69
N SER A 100 18.15 -15.73 9.31
CA SER A 100 17.34 -16.25 10.44
C SER A 100 17.29 -15.32 11.65
N GLU A 101 18.40 -14.62 11.97
CA GLU A 101 18.47 -13.69 13.10
C GLU A 101 17.65 -12.41 12.82
N GLU A 102 17.82 -11.83 11.62
CA GLU A 102 17.08 -10.65 11.18
C GLU A 102 15.57 -10.94 11.09
N ILE A 103 15.20 -12.16 10.68
CA ILE A 103 13.80 -12.59 10.64
C ILE A 103 13.18 -12.68 12.04
N LEU A 104 13.94 -13.06 13.06
CA LEU A 104 13.44 -13.03 14.45
C LEU A 104 13.10 -11.60 14.87
N LEU A 105 13.98 -10.65 14.56
CA LEU A 105 13.75 -9.23 14.83
C LEU A 105 12.60 -8.66 13.99
N PHE A 106 12.50 -9.00 12.71
CA PHE A 106 11.36 -8.66 11.86
C PHE A 106 10.05 -9.16 12.45
N LYS A 107 10.00 -10.44 12.86
CA LYS A 107 8.81 -11.06 13.45
C LYS A 107 8.44 -10.50 14.83
N SER A 108 9.40 -9.90 15.55
CA SER A 108 9.12 -9.23 16.83
C SER A 108 8.29 -7.95 16.64
N GLY A 109 8.33 -7.35 15.45
CA GLY A 109 7.70 -6.06 15.16
C GLY A 109 8.46 -4.88 15.75
N SER A 110 9.76 -5.06 16.06
CA SER A 110 10.60 -3.97 16.56
C SER A 110 10.68 -2.81 15.56
N PRO A 111 10.57 -1.56 16.01
CA PRO A 111 10.79 -0.40 15.14
C PRO A 111 12.26 -0.28 14.70
N ASP A 112 13.19 -0.90 15.43
CA ASP A 112 14.63 -0.88 15.13
C ASP A 112 15.02 -1.92 14.08
N PHE A 113 14.10 -2.82 13.70
CA PHE A 113 14.39 -3.76 12.62
C PHE A 113 14.69 -3.00 11.33
N GLU A 114 15.82 -3.31 10.73
CA GLU A 114 16.26 -2.79 9.42
C GLU A 114 16.80 -3.95 8.57
N PRO A 115 16.22 -4.22 7.40
CA PRO A 115 16.81 -5.18 6.48
C PRO A 115 18.16 -4.67 5.98
N PRO A 116 19.13 -5.55 5.66
CA PRO A 116 20.45 -5.12 5.19
C PRO A 116 20.35 -4.10 4.02
N GLU A 117 20.93 -2.93 4.18
CA GLU A 117 20.89 -1.82 3.19
C GLU A 117 19.47 -1.29 2.90
N GLY A 118 18.52 -1.51 3.80
CA GLY A 118 17.13 -1.13 3.62
C GLY A 118 16.68 0.08 4.43
N GLU A 119 15.39 0.18 4.64
CA GLU A 119 14.72 1.19 5.47
C GLU A 119 14.33 0.54 6.79
N SER A 120 14.58 1.17 7.95
CA SER A 120 14.12 0.61 9.22
C SER A 120 12.60 0.63 9.32
N ALA A 121 12.03 -0.29 10.11
CA ALA A 121 10.60 -0.35 10.36
C ALA A 121 10.06 0.95 10.98
N GLY A 122 10.87 1.60 11.82
CA GLY A 122 10.54 2.90 12.40
C GLY A 122 10.48 4.01 11.34
N ARG A 123 11.48 4.10 10.47
CA ARG A 123 11.50 5.08 9.35
C ARG A 123 10.35 4.86 8.37
N PHE A 124 10.02 3.60 8.09
CA PHE A 124 8.88 3.28 7.24
C PHE A 124 7.55 3.76 7.84
N LEU A 125 7.34 3.54 9.15
CA LEU A 125 6.16 4.05 9.85
C LEU A 125 6.14 5.58 9.87
N GLU A 126 7.27 6.23 10.19
CA GLU A 126 7.39 7.70 10.20
C GLU A 126 7.07 8.32 8.83
N ARG A 127 7.48 7.66 7.72
CA ARG A 127 7.14 8.10 6.36
C ARG A 127 5.63 8.07 6.12
N ALA A 128 4.96 7.04 6.60
CA ALA A 128 3.50 6.95 6.51
C ALA A 128 2.80 7.99 7.41
N GLU A 129 3.30 8.25 8.62
CA GLU A 129 2.79 9.29 9.51
C GLU A 129 2.88 10.66 8.84
N LYS A 130 4.06 11.05 8.36
CA LYS A 130 4.28 12.32 7.67
C LYS A 130 3.37 12.50 6.46
N PHE A 131 3.18 11.43 5.68
CA PHE A 131 2.30 11.47 4.52
C PHE A 131 0.83 11.65 4.93
N MET A 132 0.35 10.93 5.95
CA MET A 132 -1.01 11.06 6.45
C MET A 132 -1.26 12.44 7.08
N ASP A 133 -0.28 13.03 7.77
CA ASP A 133 -0.37 14.37 8.33
C ASP A 133 -0.41 15.44 7.22
N MET A 134 0.41 15.30 6.17
CA MET A 134 0.36 16.15 4.99
C MET A 134 -1.03 16.11 4.32
N LEU A 135 -1.63 14.92 4.15
CA LEU A 135 -2.97 14.81 3.58
C LEU A 135 -4.02 15.55 4.43
N LYS A 136 -3.88 15.53 5.75
CA LYS A 136 -4.80 16.18 6.67
C LYS A 136 -4.62 17.72 6.68
N SER A 137 -3.38 18.20 6.63
CA SER A 137 -3.07 19.63 6.74
C SER A 137 -3.19 20.37 5.41
N GLU A 138 -2.62 19.83 4.33
CA GLU A 138 -2.53 20.54 3.04
C GLU A 138 -3.76 20.28 2.15
N TYR A 139 -4.46 19.16 2.38
CA TYR A 139 -5.62 18.75 1.58
C TYR A 139 -6.90 18.64 2.39
N ALA A 140 -7.06 19.50 3.39
CA ALA A 140 -8.24 19.56 4.24
C ALA A 140 -9.53 19.66 3.42
N GLY A 141 -10.52 18.82 3.75
CA GLY A 141 -11.83 18.80 3.08
C GLY A 141 -11.84 18.16 1.69
N LYS A 142 -10.72 17.63 1.19
CA LYS A 142 -10.60 16.98 -0.12
C LYS A 142 -10.89 15.48 -0.04
N ARG A 143 -11.31 14.93 -1.19
CA ARG A 143 -11.46 13.49 -1.43
C ARG A 143 -10.25 13.03 -2.23
N ILE A 144 -9.42 12.20 -1.64
CA ILE A 144 -8.11 11.87 -2.15
C ILE A 144 -8.07 10.38 -2.51
N LEU A 145 -7.54 10.05 -3.69
CA LEU A 145 -7.14 8.70 -4.05
C LEU A 145 -5.62 8.56 -3.92
N CYS A 146 -5.17 7.49 -3.30
CA CYS A 146 -3.75 7.13 -3.21
C CYS A 146 -3.55 5.69 -3.67
N VAL A 147 -2.79 5.47 -4.73
CA VAL A 147 -2.41 4.12 -5.16
C VAL A 147 -1.01 3.81 -4.66
N SER A 148 -0.89 2.70 -3.91
CA SER A 148 0.34 2.35 -3.19
C SER A 148 0.50 0.83 -3.07
N HIS A 149 1.18 0.36 -2.03
CA HIS A 149 1.63 -1.01 -1.82
C HIS A 149 1.11 -1.57 -0.51
N GLY A 150 1.10 -2.90 -0.40
CA GLY A 150 0.55 -3.58 0.77
C GLY A 150 1.21 -3.20 2.09
N GLY A 151 2.54 -3.09 2.10
CA GLY A 151 3.28 -2.68 3.29
C GLY A 151 2.97 -1.24 3.70
N PHE A 152 3.00 -0.28 2.75
CA PHE A 152 2.71 1.12 3.04
C PHE A 152 1.28 1.31 3.57
N ILE A 153 0.29 0.70 2.92
CA ILE A 153 -1.11 0.79 3.36
C ILE A 153 -1.28 0.19 4.77
N LYS A 154 -0.55 -0.87 5.11
CA LYS A 154 -0.52 -1.39 6.48
C LYS A 154 0.10 -0.41 7.48
N GLN A 155 1.09 0.41 7.08
CA GLN A 155 1.59 1.46 7.97
C GLN A 155 0.54 2.56 8.19
N THR A 156 -0.23 2.97 7.16
CA THR A 156 -1.32 3.94 7.36
C THR A 156 -2.38 3.41 8.35
N LEU A 157 -2.65 2.10 8.35
CA LEU A 157 -3.53 1.50 9.35
C LEU A 157 -2.95 1.62 10.77
N LYS A 158 -1.63 1.42 10.94
CA LYS A 158 -0.98 1.65 12.25
C LYS A 158 -1.14 3.09 12.71
N VAL A 159 -0.91 4.06 11.82
CA VAL A 159 -1.08 5.49 12.11
C VAL A 159 -2.49 5.76 12.61
N VAL A 160 -3.51 5.27 11.90
CA VAL A 160 -4.92 5.47 12.24
C VAL A 160 -5.31 4.83 13.58
N LEU A 161 -4.73 3.68 13.90
CA LEU A 161 -5.01 2.96 15.15
C LEU A 161 -4.07 3.35 16.32
N GLY A 162 -3.13 4.28 16.10
CA GLY A 162 -2.15 4.70 17.11
C GLY A 162 -1.15 3.61 17.52
N LEU A 163 -0.85 2.66 16.62
CA LEU A 163 0.01 1.51 16.91
C LEU A 163 1.46 1.78 16.49
N ARG A 164 2.40 1.60 17.43
CA ARG A 164 3.84 1.74 17.14
C ARG A 164 4.52 0.43 16.76
N SER A 165 4.05 -0.67 17.32
CA SER A 165 4.52 -2.02 17.03
C SER A 165 3.33 -2.94 16.85
N PHE A 166 3.37 -3.81 15.84
CA PHE A 166 2.29 -4.77 15.63
C PHE A 166 2.77 -5.99 14.86
N ARG A 167 2.57 -7.17 15.43
CA ARG A 167 3.04 -8.44 14.87
C ARG A 167 2.21 -8.93 13.68
N ARG A 168 0.91 -8.63 13.66
CA ARG A 168 0.00 -9.17 12.65
C ARG A 168 -1.03 -8.13 12.27
N LEU A 169 -0.79 -7.44 11.17
CA LEU A 169 -1.81 -6.59 10.55
C LEU A 169 -2.65 -7.45 9.59
N PRO A 170 -3.93 -7.13 9.43
CA PRO A 170 -4.79 -7.84 8.48
C PRO A 170 -4.25 -7.74 7.06
N ALA A 171 -4.65 -8.70 6.21
CA ALA A 171 -4.28 -8.70 4.81
C ALA A 171 -4.70 -7.39 4.11
N CYS A 172 -3.92 -7.00 3.11
CA CYS A 172 -4.27 -5.98 2.14
C CYS A 172 -4.01 -6.62 0.76
N GLU A 173 -5.05 -7.12 0.12
CA GLU A 173 -4.97 -7.85 -1.14
C GLU A 173 -4.67 -6.92 -2.33
N ASN A 174 -4.23 -7.45 -3.48
CA ASN A 174 -4.04 -6.66 -4.69
C ASN A 174 -5.35 -5.97 -5.08
N THR A 175 -5.27 -4.70 -5.46
CA THR A 175 -6.37 -3.77 -5.73
C THR A 175 -7.38 -3.58 -4.59
N ALA A 176 -7.10 -4.08 -3.38
CA ALA A 176 -7.95 -3.83 -2.21
C ALA A 176 -8.11 -2.33 -1.95
N ILE A 177 -9.32 -1.94 -1.58
CA ILE A 177 -9.69 -0.57 -1.21
C ILE A 177 -9.68 -0.45 0.31
N CYS A 178 -8.94 0.55 0.81
CA CYS A 178 -8.90 0.93 2.23
C CYS A 178 -9.25 2.40 2.35
N ARG A 179 -10.16 2.76 3.26
CA ARG A 179 -10.67 4.13 3.37
C ARG A 179 -10.53 4.66 4.77
N TYR A 180 -10.12 5.92 4.84
CA TYR A 180 -10.06 6.68 6.08
C TYR A 180 -10.75 8.04 5.91
N ALA A 181 -11.24 8.59 7.01
CA ALA A 181 -11.84 9.93 7.06
C ALA A 181 -11.27 10.68 8.28
N ALA A 182 -10.83 11.93 8.08
CA ALA A 182 -10.52 12.86 9.16
C ALA A 182 -11.69 13.84 9.32
N LYS A 183 -12.31 13.82 10.50
CA LYS A 183 -13.29 14.81 10.92
C LYS A 183 -12.59 15.93 11.69
N GLU A 184 -13.35 16.93 12.15
CA GLU A 184 -12.86 18.17 12.77
C GLU A 184 -11.95 18.00 14.01
N GLU A 185 -11.89 16.78 14.57
CA GLU A 185 -11.02 16.43 15.70
C GLU A 185 -9.85 15.60 15.21
N ASP A 186 -8.84 16.21 14.74
CA ASP A 186 -7.46 15.77 14.49
C ASP A 186 -7.09 14.29 14.26
N PHE A 187 -7.99 13.31 14.28
CA PHE A 187 -7.65 11.91 14.04
C PHE A 187 -8.30 11.34 12.79
N TRP A 188 -7.58 10.40 12.18
CA TRP A 188 -8.11 9.54 11.15
C TRP A 188 -9.03 8.46 11.73
N GLN A 189 -10.17 8.23 11.09
CA GLN A 189 -11.08 7.12 11.39
C GLN A 189 -10.97 6.08 10.27
N LEU A 190 -10.89 4.80 10.64
CA LEU A 190 -10.99 3.70 9.70
C LEU A 190 -12.47 3.57 9.24
N VAL A 191 -12.70 3.70 7.94
CA VAL A 191 -14.03 3.56 7.31
C VAL A 191 -14.19 2.21 6.66
N CYS A 192 -13.14 1.73 5.98
CA CYS A 192 -13.16 0.46 5.26
C CYS A 192 -11.75 -0.11 5.20
N TRP A 193 -11.63 -1.43 5.35
CA TRP A 193 -10.36 -2.14 5.20
C TRP A 193 -10.50 -3.33 4.28
N ASN A 194 -9.59 -3.43 3.30
CA ASN A 194 -9.42 -4.57 2.42
C ASN A 194 -10.71 -4.94 1.65
N ASP A 195 -11.45 -3.94 1.15
CA ASP A 195 -12.61 -4.21 0.29
C ASP A 195 -12.13 -4.69 -1.09
N THR A 196 -12.42 -5.93 -1.39
CA THR A 196 -12.13 -6.61 -2.67
C THR A 196 -13.41 -7.04 -3.37
N SER A 197 -14.55 -6.41 -3.08
CA SER A 197 -15.86 -6.79 -3.61
C SER A 197 -15.93 -6.80 -5.15
N HIS A 198 -15.12 -5.95 -5.79
CA HIS A 198 -14.96 -5.89 -7.26
C HIS A 198 -14.26 -7.12 -7.86
N LEU A 199 -13.58 -7.95 -7.05
CA LEU A 199 -12.90 -9.18 -7.48
C LEU A 199 -13.74 -10.45 -7.31
N LYS A 200 -15.00 -10.36 -6.94
CA LYS A 200 -15.85 -11.54 -6.64
C LYS A 200 -16.00 -12.53 -7.81
N SER A 201 -15.89 -12.06 -9.04
CA SER A 201 -15.91 -12.90 -10.24
C SER A 201 -14.53 -13.42 -10.66
N PHE A 202 -13.47 -12.94 -10.03
CA PHE A 202 -12.10 -13.41 -10.26
C PHE A 202 -11.88 -14.68 -9.42
N ASN A 203 -11.43 -15.78 -10.06
CA ASN A 203 -10.94 -16.93 -9.32
C ASN A 203 -9.76 -16.47 -8.47
N ARG A 204 -9.98 -16.33 -7.18
CA ARG A 204 -8.92 -15.99 -6.23
C ARG A 204 -7.97 -17.18 -6.18
N SER A 205 -6.82 -17.07 -6.83
CA SER A 205 -5.67 -17.82 -6.41
C SER A 205 -5.21 -17.21 -5.09
N THR A 206 -5.81 -17.63 -3.99
CA THR A 206 -5.38 -17.26 -2.65
C THR A 206 -4.04 -17.93 -2.40
N GLY A 207 -2.97 -17.27 -2.78
CA GLY A 207 -1.65 -17.60 -2.30
C GLY A 207 -1.45 -17.02 -0.90
N TRP A 208 -1.80 -17.80 0.11
CA TRP A 208 -1.31 -17.79 1.50
C TRP A 208 -1.36 -19.21 2.02
#